data_d6adaa48ae82505682a61909056ef489
#
_entry.id   d6adaa48ae82505682a61909056ef489
#
_cell.length_a   1.000
_cell.length_b   1.000
_cell.length_c   1.000
_cell.angle_alpha   90.00
_cell.angle_beta   90.00
_cell.angle_gamma   90.00
#
_symmetry.space_group_name_H-M   'P 1'
#
loop_
_entity.id
_entity.type
_entity.pdbx_description
1 polymer ?
#
loop_
_entity_poly.entity_id
_entity_poly.type
_entity_poly.pdbx_seq_one_letter_code
_entity_poly.pdbx_strand_id
1 'polypeptide(L)'
;MFNGIDHFVIVVPELEAAIRDYTAAGFTVVRGGRHNIGSHNALIALADGAYIELIAFLDSAGGHPWYAALEKGGGLVDFCMQTDDLEADAEAMRQAGIPMSPANPMTRDRPDGFRVSWVLSIPGAPFNGRAPFLIKDETPRDERVPRQRSHRNGVTGLKIMTVAVADPGATSAPYARVLGRPAAPIQRPDLDGAGVRFAIGPHAIELVAPKSGEGPLVDWIRLRGQSPYGVVLAGGPGARLDPALLQGARLSIG
;
A
#
# COMPACT_ATOMS: atom_id res chain seq x y z
N MET A 1 17.51 -2.67 -6.39
CA MET A 1 17.54 -2.22 -4.96
C MET A 1 16.34 -1.31 -4.75
N PHE A 2 15.57 -1.50 -3.70
CA PHE A 2 14.32 -0.77 -3.46
C PHE A 2 14.59 0.69 -3.06
N ASN A 3 14.00 1.63 -3.79
CA ASN A 3 14.21 3.06 -3.59
C ASN A 3 13.10 3.74 -2.78
N GLY A 4 12.03 3.01 -2.46
CA GLY A 4 10.88 3.50 -1.71
C GLY A 4 9.62 2.67 -1.96
N ILE A 5 8.54 3.06 -1.32
CA ILE A 5 7.20 2.53 -1.58
C ILE A 5 6.68 3.17 -2.87
N ASP A 6 6.25 2.35 -3.83
CA ASP A 6 5.64 2.81 -5.07
C ASP A 6 4.23 3.32 -4.82
N HIS A 7 3.42 2.52 -4.15
CA HIS A 7 2.05 2.88 -3.79
C HIS A 7 1.49 2.00 -2.67
N PHE A 8 0.36 2.40 -2.15
CA PHE A 8 -0.47 1.56 -1.30
C PHE A 8 -1.91 1.53 -1.82
N VAL A 9 -2.59 0.43 -1.52
CA VAL A 9 -3.88 0.07 -2.10
C VAL A 9 -4.99 0.20 -1.07
N ILE A 10 -6.02 0.94 -1.42
CA ILE A 10 -7.26 1.08 -0.65
C ILE A 10 -8.40 0.48 -1.48
N VAL A 11 -8.99 -0.61 -0.98
CA VAL A 11 -10.19 -1.20 -1.59
C VAL A 11 -11.40 -0.41 -1.14
N VAL A 12 -12.23 -0.02 -2.11
CA VAL A 12 -13.44 0.76 -1.89
C VAL A 12 -14.66 0.05 -2.49
N PRO A 13 -15.86 0.17 -1.87
CA PRO A 13 -17.06 -0.48 -2.38
C PRO A 13 -17.50 0.06 -3.75
N GLU A 14 -17.37 1.39 -3.95
CA GLU A 14 -17.79 2.06 -5.16
C GLU A 14 -16.78 3.18 -5.50
N LEU A 15 -16.19 3.10 -6.72
CA LEU A 15 -15.08 3.97 -7.11
C LEU A 15 -15.50 5.44 -7.22
N GLU A 16 -16.68 5.73 -7.76
CA GLU A 16 -17.14 7.11 -7.96
C GLU A 16 -17.44 7.80 -6.62
N ALA A 17 -17.95 7.06 -5.62
CA ALA A 17 -18.12 7.57 -4.27
C ALA A 17 -16.74 7.89 -3.65
N ALA A 18 -15.78 6.99 -3.76
CA ALA A 18 -14.44 7.21 -3.26
C ALA A 18 -13.74 8.40 -3.93
N ILE A 19 -13.91 8.58 -5.25
CA ILE A 19 -13.39 9.77 -5.96
C ILE A 19 -14.00 11.05 -5.38
N ARG A 20 -15.30 11.09 -5.14
CA ARG A 20 -15.97 12.27 -4.53
C ARG A 20 -15.43 12.54 -3.12
N ASP A 21 -15.34 11.53 -2.29
CA ASP A 21 -14.91 11.65 -0.88
C ASP A 21 -13.45 12.11 -0.78
N TYR A 22 -12.53 11.47 -1.51
CA TYR A 22 -11.13 11.88 -1.51
C TYR A 22 -10.91 13.26 -2.14
N THR A 23 -11.73 13.64 -3.13
CA THR A 23 -11.71 15.01 -3.67
C THR A 23 -12.22 16.02 -2.63
N ALA A 24 -13.29 15.68 -1.89
CA ALA A 24 -13.77 16.50 -0.77
C ALA A 24 -12.74 16.60 0.36
N ALA A 25 -11.99 15.52 0.65
CA ALA A 25 -10.85 15.52 1.56
C ALA A 25 -9.65 16.34 1.06
N GLY A 26 -9.75 16.94 -0.13
CA GLY A 26 -8.76 17.87 -0.69
C GLY A 26 -7.68 17.23 -1.53
N PHE A 27 -7.80 15.97 -1.88
CA PHE A 27 -6.87 15.31 -2.82
C PHE A 27 -7.23 15.63 -4.29
N THR A 28 -6.21 15.63 -5.14
CA THR A 28 -6.38 15.61 -6.61
C THR A 28 -6.46 14.15 -7.03
N VAL A 29 -7.64 13.70 -7.42
CA VAL A 29 -7.91 12.30 -7.79
C VAL A 29 -8.02 12.20 -9.30
N VAL A 30 -7.31 11.25 -9.90
CA VAL A 30 -7.30 11.02 -11.35
C VAL A 30 -7.82 9.60 -11.62
N ARG A 31 -8.81 9.45 -12.52
CA ARG A 31 -9.26 8.13 -12.95
C ARG A 31 -8.13 7.38 -13.64
N GLY A 32 -7.82 6.18 -13.14
CA GLY A 32 -6.76 5.34 -13.68
C GLY A 32 -7.22 4.54 -14.89
N GLY A 33 -8.28 3.74 -14.73
CA GLY A 33 -8.84 2.92 -15.79
C GLY A 33 -9.28 1.53 -15.33
N ARG A 34 -9.40 0.61 -16.29
CA ARG A 34 -9.87 -0.77 -16.07
C ARG A 34 -8.70 -1.75 -16.19
N HIS A 35 -8.51 -2.58 -15.17
CA HIS A 35 -7.53 -3.66 -15.20
C HIS A 35 -8.09 -4.89 -15.93
N ASN A 36 -7.18 -5.69 -16.48
CA ASN A 36 -7.51 -6.97 -17.13
C ASN A 36 -8.05 -8.04 -16.16
N ILE A 37 -8.09 -7.77 -14.87
CA ILE A 37 -8.56 -8.68 -13.80
C ILE A 37 -9.94 -8.31 -13.23
N GLY A 38 -10.71 -7.48 -13.92
CA GLY A 38 -12.08 -7.11 -13.50
C GLY A 38 -12.17 -6.09 -12.38
N SER A 39 -11.12 -5.29 -12.19
CA SER A 39 -11.13 -4.12 -11.30
C SER A 39 -10.92 -2.81 -12.07
N HIS A 40 -11.24 -1.70 -11.43
CA HIS A 40 -10.96 -0.36 -11.92
C HIS A 40 -10.44 0.52 -10.79
N ASN A 41 -9.71 1.59 -11.13
CA ASN A 41 -9.04 2.38 -10.13
C ASN A 41 -9.07 3.88 -10.38
N ALA A 42 -8.77 4.63 -9.33
CA ALA A 42 -8.38 6.02 -9.37
C ALA A 42 -7.08 6.21 -8.57
N LEU A 43 -6.28 7.18 -8.97
CA LEU A 43 -4.93 7.38 -8.47
C LEU A 43 -4.77 8.78 -7.88
N ILE A 44 -4.01 8.88 -6.79
CA ILE A 44 -3.64 10.12 -6.12
C ILE A 44 -2.11 10.15 -6.05
N ALA A 45 -1.46 10.80 -7.01
CA ALA A 45 -0.01 10.83 -7.10
C ALA A 45 0.57 11.85 -6.12
N LEU A 46 1.64 11.48 -5.40
CA LEU A 46 2.30 12.32 -4.40
C LEU A 46 3.60 12.93 -4.95
N ALA A 47 4.07 14.01 -4.34
CA ALA A 47 5.24 14.73 -4.83
C ALA A 47 6.56 13.95 -4.68
N ASP A 48 6.63 13.02 -3.74
CA ASP A 48 7.77 12.11 -3.54
C ASP A 48 7.85 10.96 -4.56
N GLY A 49 6.85 10.85 -5.45
CA GLY A 49 6.76 9.82 -6.47
C GLY A 49 5.92 8.62 -6.09
N ALA A 50 5.52 8.47 -4.82
CA ALA A 50 4.53 7.47 -4.41
C ALA A 50 3.11 7.86 -4.86
N TYR A 51 2.15 6.94 -4.75
CA TYR A 51 0.74 7.26 -4.97
C TYR A 51 -0.20 6.40 -4.12
N ILE A 52 -1.44 6.86 -3.95
CA ILE A 52 -2.54 6.11 -3.37
C ILE A 52 -3.34 5.51 -4.51
N GLU A 53 -3.62 4.22 -4.47
CA GLU A 53 -4.53 3.56 -5.38
C GLU A 53 -5.87 3.30 -4.69
N LEU A 54 -6.94 3.90 -5.21
CA LEU A 54 -8.32 3.55 -4.87
C LEU A 54 -8.79 2.52 -5.88
N ILE A 55 -9.11 1.30 -5.43
CA ILE A 55 -9.52 0.20 -6.32
C ILE A 55 -10.92 -0.30 -5.95
N ALA A 56 -11.76 -0.49 -6.96
CA ALA A 56 -13.06 -1.16 -6.85
C ALA A 56 -13.17 -2.29 -7.87
N PHE A 57 -14.10 -3.21 -7.63
CA PHE A 57 -14.33 -4.36 -8.50
C PHE A 57 -15.57 -4.14 -9.36
N LEU A 58 -15.50 -4.51 -10.65
CA LEU A 58 -16.56 -4.27 -11.62
C LEU A 58 -17.68 -5.29 -11.53
N ASP A 59 -17.31 -6.53 -11.19
CA ASP A 59 -18.22 -7.65 -10.98
C ASP A 59 -17.75 -8.40 -9.74
N SER A 60 -18.46 -9.46 -9.34
CA SER A 60 -17.97 -10.36 -8.31
C SER A 60 -16.62 -10.93 -8.76
N ALA A 61 -15.54 -10.21 -8.49
CA ALA A 61 -14.16 -10.64 -8.76
C ALA A 61 -13.83 -11.84 -7.85
N GLY A 62 -14.65 -12.86 -7.93
CA GLY A 62 -14.55 -14.08 -7.14
C GLY A 62 -13.16 -14.65 -7.28
N GLY A 63 -12.45 -14.74 -6.15
CA GLY A 63 -11.08 -15.20 -6.10
C GLY A 63 -10.01 -14.11 -6.06
N HIS A 64 -10.33 -12.82 -6.21
CA HIS A 64 -9.34 -11.77 -5.99
C HIS A 64 -9.03 -11.63 -4.49
N PRO A 65 -7.75 -11.69 -4.05
CA PRO A 65 -7.41 -11.70 -2.62
C PRO A 65 -7.96 -10.51 -1.84
N TRP A 66 -8.06 -9.34 -2.48
CA TRP A 66 -8.54 -8.12 -1.83
C TRP A 66 -10.06 -7.98 -1.80
N TYR A 67 -10.80 -8.80 -2.58
CA TYR A 67 -12.27 -8.72 -2.61
C TYR A 67 -12.90 -8.96 -1.23
N ALA A 68 -12.37 -9.92 -0.47
CA ALA A 68 -12.81 -10.20 0.89
C ALA A 68 -12.66 -9.01 1.87
N ALA A 69 -11.86 -7.99 1.52
CA ALA A 69 -11.75 -6.79 2.34
C ALA A 69 -13.03 -5.95 2.33
N LEU A 70 -13.84 -6.02 1.28
CA LEU A 70 -15.13 -5.32 1.20
C LEU A 70 -16.09 -5.77 2.30
N GLU A 71 -16.15 -7.07 2.60
CA GLU A 71 -16.96 -7.64 3.68
C GLU A 71 -16.54 -7.12 5.06
N LYS A 72 -15.31 -6.64 5.16
CA LYS A 72 -14.70 -6.06 6.36
C LYS A 72 -14.68 -4.52 6.32
N GLY A 73 -15.47 -3.91 5.45
CA GLY A 73 -15.62 -2.46 5.33
C GLY A 73 -14.61 -1.76 4.43
N GLY A 74 -13.93 -2.48 3.54
CA GLY A 74 -12.94 -1.89 2.63
C GLY A 74 -11.68 -1.35 3.36
N GLY A 75 -11.04 -0.32 2.81
CA GLY A 75 -9.88 0.35 3.39
C GLY A 75 -8.54 -0.21 2.91
N LEU A 76 -7.49 0.08 3.66
CA LEU A 76 -6.10 -0.30 3.33
C LEU A 76 -5.92 -1.82 3.31
N VAL A 77 -5.35 -2.35 2.22
CA VAL A 77 -5.21 -3.81 2.03
C VAL A 77 -3.79 -4.25 1.71
N ASP A 78 -3.02 -3.45 0.97
CA ASP A 78 -1.70 -3.87 0.51
C ASP A 78 -0.81 -2.67 0.17
N PHE A 79 0.48 -2.91 -0.12
CA PHE A 79 1.44 -1.89 -0.55
C PHE A 79 2.50 -2.49 -1.47
N CYS A 80 3.09 -1.66 -2.31
CA CYS A 80 3.95 -2.03 -3.41
C CYS A 80 5.29 -1.32 -3.35
N MET A 81 6.34 -2.02 -3.80
CA MET A 81 7.65 -1.44 -4.07
C MET A 81 7.99 -1.55 -5.55
N GLN A 82 8.52 -0.46 -6.11
CA GLN A 82 9.01 -0.45 -7.48
C GLN A 82 10.37 -1.14 -7.57
N THR A 83 10.57 -1.88 -8.64
CA THR A 83 11.85 -2.50 -8.98
C THR A 83 12.18 -2.31 -10.46
N ASP A 84 13.45 -2.21 -10.77
CA ASP A 84 13.98 -2.21 -12.14
C ASP A 84 14.31 -3.63 -12.63
N ASP A 85 14.46 -4.58 -11.70
CA ASP A 85 14.72 -5.99 -11.99
C ASP A 85 13.83 -6.89 -11.13
N LEU A 86 12.63 -7.17 -11.64
CA LEU A 86 11.61 -7.92 -10.91
C LEU A 86 12.07 -9.33 -10.53
N GLU A 87 12.73 -10.04 -11.46
CA GLU A 87 13.14 -11.42 -11.21
C GLU A 87 14.24 -11.51 -10.17
N ALA A 88 15.26 -10.64 -10.25
CA ALA A 88 16.34 -10.61 -9.26
C ALA A 88 15.83 -10.23 -7.87
N ASP A 89 14.96 -9.22 -7.77
CA ASP A 89 14.44 -8.77 -6.49
C ASP A 89 13.45 -9.77 -5.89
N ALA A 90 12.59 -10.39 -6.70
CA ALA A 90 11.70 -11.47 -6.25
C ALA A 90 12.49 -12.70 -5.79
N GLU A 91 13.58 -13.06 -6.49
CA GLU A 91 14.47 -14.14 -6.07
C GLU A 91 15.19 -13.81 -4.75
N ALA A 92 15.67 -12.58 -4.58
CA ALA A 92 16.24 -12.14 -3.31
C ALA A 92 15.25 -12.24 -2.15
N MET A 93 13.97 -11.90 -2.39
CA MET A 93 12.89 -12.10 -1.40
C MET A 93 12.65 -13.58 -1.11
N ARG A 94 12.62 -14.46 -2.10
CA ARG A 94 12.48 -15.92 -1.91
C ARG A 94 13.64 -16.49 -1.09
N GLN A 95 14.87 -16.12 -1.41
CA GLN A 95 16.08 -16.53 -0.66
C GLN A 95 16.07 -16.01 0.78
N ALA A 96 15.48 -14.85 1.01
CA ALA A 96 15.27 -14.31 2.35
C ALA A 96 14.15 -15.01 3.13
N GLY A 97 13.36 -15.88 2.50
CA GLY A 97 12.25 -16.61 3.11
C GLY A 97 10.87 -15.96 2.93
N ILE A 98 10.74 -15.01 2.01
CA ILE A 98 9.44 -14.45 1.59
C ILE A 98 9.05 -15.12 0.27
N PRO A 99 8.04 -16.01 0.25
CA PRO A 99 7.59 -16.62 -0.99
C PRO A 99 7.09 -15.54 -1.96
N MET A 100 7.56 -15.56 -3.20
CA MET A 100 7.12 -14.62 -4.23
C MET A 100 6.59 -15.39 -5.44
N SER A 101 5.48 -14.92 -6.02
CA SER A 101 4.92 -15.48 -7.25
C SER A 101 5.89 -15.32 -8.43
N PRO A 102 5.76 -16.13 -9.48
CA PRO A 102 6.32 -15.78 -10.79
C PRO A 102 5.83 -14.41 -11.27
N ALA A 103 6.55 -13.83 -12.24
CA ALA A 103 6.14 -12.60 -12.90
C ALA A 103 4.73 -12.73 -13.49
N ASN A 104 3.84 -11.81 -13.14
CA ASN A 104 2.44 -11.77 -13.58
C ASN A 104 2.19 -10.50 -14.40
N PRO A 105 2.01 -10.61 -15.73
CA PRO A 105 1.72 -9.46 -16.59
C PRO A 105 0.35 -8.85 -16.28
N MET A 106 0.33 -7.54 -16.17
CA MET A 106 -0.86 -6.76 -15.88
C MET A 106 -1.03 -5.63 -16.89
N THR A 107 -2.28 -5.30 -17.18
CA THR A 107 -2.62 -4.16 -18.02
C THR A 107 -3.77 -3.36 -17.41
N ARG A 108 -3.81 -2.08 -17.79
CA ARG A 108 -4.90 -1.17 -17.49
C ARG A 108 -5.22 -0.32 -18.71
N ASP A 109 -6.46 -0.33 -19.13
CA ASP A 109 -6.95 0.57 -20.17
C ASP A 109 -7.40 1.88 -19.52
N ARG A 110 -6.72 2.99 -19.88
CA ARG A 110 -7.02 4.35 -19.44
C ARG A 110 -8.29 4.88 -20.11
N PRO A 111 -8.96 5.91 -19.53
CA PRO A 111 -10.14 6.53 -20.15
C PRO A 111 -9.90 7.12 -21.54
N ASP A 112 -8.66 7.52 -21.87
CA ASP A 112 -8.26 8.02 -23.18
C ASP A 112 -7.93 6.93 -24.21
N GLY A 113 -8.11 5.64 -23.83
CA GLY A 113 -7.85 4.48 -24.68
C GLY A 113 -6.41 3.98 -24.69
N PHE A 114 -5.49 4.66 -23.99
CA PHE A 114 -4.10 4.19 -23.89
C PHE A 114 -4.02 2.99 -22.94
N ARG A 115 -3.32 1.93 -23.39
CA ARG A 115 -3.06 0.73 -22.57
C ARG A 115 -1.72 0.82 -21.88
N VAL A 116 -1.74 0.81 -20.56
CA VAL A 116 -0.56 0.74 -19.69
C VAL A 116 -0.28 -0.71 -19.36
N SER A 117 0.99 -1.13 -19.34
CA SER A 117 1.43 -2.48 -18.96
C SER A 117 2.55 -2.45 -17.92
N TRP A 118 2.53 -3.45 -17.05
CA TRP A 118 3.55 -3.71 -16.04
C TRP A 118 3.54 -5.19 -15.66
N VAL A 119 4.53 -5.62 -14.91
CA VAL A 119 4.58 -6.95 -14.31
C VAL A 119 4.64 -6.87 -12.80
N LEU A 120 3.98 -7.82 -12.14
CA LEU A 120 3.95 -7.95 -10.68
C LEU A 120 4.60 -9.25 -10.23
N SER A 121 5.19 -9.23 -9.03
CA SER A 121 5.43 -10.44 -8.23
C SER A 121 4.85 -10.22 -6.84
N ILE A 122 4.05 -11.17 -6.37
CA ILE A 122 3.17 -11.01 -5.19
C ILE A 122 3.61 -11.97 -4.09
N PRO A 123 3.74 -11.50 -2.84
CA PRO A 123 4.08 -12.37 -1.72
C PRO A 123 3.00 -13.43 -1.47
N GLY A 124 3.43 -14.68 -1.29
CA GLY A 124 2.58 -15.78 -0.87
C GLY A 124 2.47 -15.91 0.65
N ALA A 125 1.64 -16.84 1.12
CA ALA A 125 1.51 -17.13 2.54
C ALA A 125 2.86 -17.56 3.16
N PRO A 126 3.18 -17.12 4.37
CA PRO A 126 2.36 -16.33 5.29
C PRO A 126 2.56 -14.81 5.16
N PHE A 127 3.18 -14.32 4.09
CA PHE A 127 3.59 -12.92 3.93
C PHE A 127 2.58 -12.03 3.16
N ASN A 128 1.44 -12.58 2.74
CA ASN A 128 0.36 -11.78 2.12
C ASN A 128 -0.01 -10.59 3.01
N GLY A 129 0.05 -9.36 2.48
CA GLY A 129 -0.21 -8.12 3.21
C GLY A 129 0.83 -7.75 4.27
N ARG A 130 1.78 -8.66 4.60
CA ARG A 130 2.89 -8.38 5.53
C ARG A 130 4.17 -7.95 4.82
N ALA A 131 4.35 -8.37 3.58
CA ALA A 131 5.44 -7.94 2.72
C ALA A 131 4.86 -7.21 1.50
N PRO A 132 5.60 -6.23 0.94
CA PRO A 132 5.16 -5.54 -0.27
C PRO A 132 5.15 -6.49 -1.46
N PHE A 133 4.19 -6.31 -2.36
CA PHE A 133 4.35 -6.84 -3.71
C PHE A 133 5.29 -5.95 -4.53
N LEU A 134 5.83 -6.50 -5.60
CA LEU A 134 6.79 -5.82 -6.47
C LEU A 134 6.14 -5.47 -7.79
N ILE A 135 6.50 -4.30 -8.33
CA ILE A 135 6.06 -3.84 -9.65
C ILE A 135 7.25 -3.38 -10.48
N LYS A 136 7.26 -3.81 -11.75
CA LYS A 136 8.17 -3.30 -12.78
C LYS A 136 7.34 -2.76 -13.94
N ASP A 137 7.55 -1.51 -14.29
CA ASP A 137 6.88 -0.88 -15.43
C ASP A 137 7.42 -1.45 -16.75
N GLU A 138 6.51 -1.80 -17.69
CA GLU A 138 6.82 -2.11 -19.09
C GLU A 138 6.57 -0.90 -19.98
N THR A 139 5.46 -0.17 -19.76
CA THR A 139 5.27 1.18 -20.30
C THR A 139 5.93 2.21 -19.39
N PRO A 140 6.35 3.38 -19.90
CA PRO A 140 6.94 4.41 -19.05
C PRO A 140 6.06 4.75 -17.83
N ARG A 141 6.70 4.93 -16.67
CA ARG A 141 6.00 5.21 -15.41
C ARG A 141 5.04 6.42 -15.50
N ASP A 142 5.40 7.46 -16.25
CA ASP A 142 4.56 8.65 -16.46
C ASP A 142 3.25 8.37 -17.18
N GLU A 143 3.13 7.21 -17.83
CA GLU A 143 1.87 6.73 -18.41
C GLU A 143 1.02 5.99 -17.36
N ARG A 144 1.65 5.37 -16.35
CA ARG A 144 0.95 4.65 -15.28
C ARG A 144 0.53 5.58 -14.13
N VAL A 145 1.39 6.53 -13.75
CA VAL A 145 1.18 7.42 -12.60
C VAL A 145 0.85 8.82 -13.07
N PRO A 146 -0.23 9.45 -12.55
CA PRO A 146 -0.59 10.82 -12.91
C PRO A 146 0.51 11.84 -12.62
N ARG A 147 0.56 12.91 -13.44
CA ARG A 147 1.51 14.00 -13.24
C ARG A 147 1.03 15.07 -12.24
N GLN A 148 -0.28 15.07 -11.93
CA GLN A 148 -0.87 15.98 -10.93
C GLN A 148 -0.53 15.48 -9.53
N ARG A 149 0.42 16.15 -8.87
CA ARG A 149 0.98 15.76 -7.55
C ARG A 149 0.72 16.80 -6.45
N SER A 150 -0.10 17.79 -6.74
CA SER A 150 -0.43 18.87 -5.81
C SER A 150 -1.83 18.69 -5.26
N HIS A 151 -1.99 18.82 -3.94
CA HIS A 151 -3.23 18.56 -3.23
C HIS A 151 -3.64 19.79 -2.39
N ARG A 152 -4.93 20.12 -2.42
CA ARG A 152 -5.48 21.26 -1.66
C ARG A 152 -5.37 21.06 -0.15
N ASN A 153 -5.34 19.80 0.32
CA ASN A 153 -5.15 19.46 1.73
C ASN A 153 -3.69 19.54 2.21
N GLY A 154 -2.75 19.94 1.34
CA GLY A 154 -1.34 20.10 1.70
C GLY A 154 -0.54 18.82 1.86
N VAL A 155 -1.08 17.66 1.52
CA VAL A 155 -0.33 16.40 1.51
C VAL A 155 0.70 16.43 0.38
N THR A 156 1.93 15.98 0.67
CA THR A 156 3.05 16.01 -0.28
C THR A 156 3.69 14.65 -0.53
N GLY A 157 3.55 13.69 0.38
CA GLY A 157 4.25 12.40 0.26
C GLY A 157 3.75 11.35 1.22
N LEU A 158 4.39 10.20 1.18
CA LEU A 158 4.25 9.11 2.12
C LEU A 158 5.42 9.12 3.11
N LYS A 159 5.17 9.03 4.41
CA LYS A 159 6.24 8.91 5.42
C LYS A 159 6.39 7.48 5.93
N ILE A 160 5.29 6.90 6.44
CA ILE A 160 5.35 5.61 7.15
C ILE A 160 4.19 4.74 6.71
N MET A 161 4.50 3.51 6.33
CA MET A 161 3.55 2.40 6.22
C MET A 161 3.66 1.56 7.50
N THR A 162 2.58 1.45 8.27
CA THR A 162 2.51 0.59 9.45
C THR A 162 1.79 -0.70 9.11
N VAL A 163 2.44 -1.83 9.38
CA VAL A 163 1.89 -3.18 9.22
C VAL A 163 1.69 -3.79 10.60
N ALA A 164 0.48 -4.22 10.90
CA ALA A 164 0.16 -4.96 12.12
C ALA A 164 0.60 -6.41 11.99
N VAL A 165 1.45 -6.86 12.91
CA VAL A 165 2.01 -8.21 12.93
C VAL A 165 1.92 -8.82 14.32
N ALA A 166 1.93 -10.15 14.42
CA ALA A 166 1.94 -10.83 15.72
C ALA A 166 3.37 -10.90 16.32
N ASP A 167 4.37 -11.06 15.44
CA ASP A 167 5.78 -11.16 15.83
C ASP A 167 6.64 -10.28 14.89
N PRO A 168 7.03 -9.07 15.37
CA PRO A 168 7.90 -8.18 14.60
C PRO A 168 9.28 -8.78 14.30
N GLY A 169 9.84 -9.59 15.22
CA GLY A 169 11.14 -10.22 15.03
C GLY A 169 11.12 -11.23 13.88
N ALA A 170 10.19 -12.18 13.92
CA ALA A 170 10.04 -13.18 12.87
C ALA A 170 9.70 -12.54 11.52
N THR A 171 8.85 -11.51 11.50
CA THR A 171 8.47 -10.84 10.26
C THR A 171 9.61 -9.97 9.70
N SER A 172 10.40 -9.32 10.56
CA SER A 172 11.49 -8.42 10.13
C SER A 172 12.75 -9.12 9.65
N ALA A 173 13.01 -10.34 10.10
CA ALA A 173 14.24 -11.06 9.74
C ALA A 173 14.41 -11.25 8.22
N PRO A 174 13.40 -11.65 7.43
CA PRO A 174 13.45 -11.65 5.98
C PRO A 174 13.70 -10.26 5.38
N TYR A 175 13.01 -9.23 5.88
CA TYR A 175 13.22 -7.84 5.42
C TYR A 175 14.67 -7.38 5.60
N ALA A 176 15.26 -7.65 6.77
CA ALA A 176 16.65 -7.26 7.04
C ALA A 176 17.64 -7.90 6.06
N ARG A 177 17.38 -9.17 5.66
CA ARG A 177 18.20 -9.85 4.63
C ARG A 177 18.07 -9.20 3.26
N VAL A 178 16.83 -8.94 2.81
CA VAL A 178 16.57 -8.31 1.50
C VAL A 178 17.12 -6.90 1.43
N LEU A 179 16.95 -6.12 2.50
CA LEU A 179 17.37 -4.72 2.54
C LEU A 179 18.85 -4.55 2.89
N GLY A 180 19.54 -5.61 3.31
CA GLY A 180 20.95 -5.58 3.70
C GLY A 180 21.23 -4.68 4.91
N ARG A 181 20.22 -4.45 5.77
CA ARG A 181 20.33 -3.57 6.95
C ARG A 181 19.43 -4.04 8.09
N PRO A 182 19.82 -3.83 9.35
CA PRO A 182 18.98 -4.15 10.50
C PRO A 182 17.80 -3.19 10.61
N ALA A 183 16.75 -3.65 11.27
CA ALA A 183 15.64 -2.80 11.68
C ALA A 183 15.97 -2.02 12.95
N ALA A 184 15.45 -0.81 13.07
CA ALA A 184 15.52 -0.03 14.31
C ALA A 184 14.31 -0.37 15.22
N PRO A 185 14.51 -0.65 16.52
CA PRO A 185 13.39 -0.87 17.43
C PRO A 185 12.58 0.41 17.64
N ILE A 186 11.26 0.28 17.73
CA ILE A 186 10.34 1.40 17.95
C ILE A 186 9.30 1.09 19.01
N GLN A 187 8.75 2.15 19.61
CA GLN A 187 7.57 2.12 20.46
C GLN A 187 6.45 2.92 19.78
N ARG A 188 5.23 2.40 19.84
CA ARG A 188 4.03 3.05 19.32
C ARG A 188 2.98 3.13 20.46
N PRO A 189 3.16 4.09 21.41
CA PRO A 189 2.25 4.22 22.54
C PRO A 189 0.81 4.54 22.11
N ASP A 190 0.66 5.23 20.98
CA ASP A 190 -0.63 5.56 20.36
C ASP A 190 -1.42 4.32 19.89
N LEU A 191 -0.73 3.18 19.71
CA LEU A 191 -1.31 1.91 19.29
C LEU A 191 -1.24 0.83 20.38
N ASP A 192 -0.76 1.15 21.58
CA ASP A 192 -0.33 0.18 22.59
C ASP A 192 0.56 -0.91 21.96
N GLY A 193 1.56 -0.49 21.17
CA GLY A 193 2.35 -1.35 20.34
C GLY A 193 3.85 -1.14 20.47
N ALA A 194 4.59 -2.16 20.07
CA ALA A 194 6.05 -2.10 19.90
C ALA A 194 6.44 -2.89 18.65
N GLY A 195 7.59 -2.55 18.09
CA GLY A 195 8.01 -3.21 16.87
C GLY A 195 9.33 -2.70 16.34
N VAL A 196 9.46 -2.75 15.03
CA VAL A 196 10.68 -2.35 14.33
C VAL A 196 10.36 -1.50 13.12
N ARG A 197 11.32 -0.64 12.73
CA ARG A 197 11.22 0.25 11.57
C ARG A 197 12.40 0.04 10.63
N PHE A 198 12.08 -0.02 9.33
CA PHE A 198 13.04 0.06 8.23
C PHE A 198 12.88 1.39 7.50
N ALA A 199 13.99 2.11 7.29
CA ALA A 199 14.01 3.24 6.37
C ALA A 199 14.20 2.72 4.93
N ILE A 200 13.39 3.17 3.97
CA ILE A 200 13.44 2.74 2.57
C ILE A 200 13.30 3.98 1.69
N GLY A 201 14.43 4.51 1.21
CA GLY A 201 14.43 5.80 0.51
C GLY A 201 13.85 6.91 1.39
N PRO A 202 12.87 7.69 0.89
CA PRO A 202 12.20 8.72 1.68
C PRO A 202 11.14 8.18 2.65
N HIS A 203 10.85 6.89 2.61
CA HIS A 203 9.77 6.25 3.34
C HIS A 203 10.27 5.37 4.48
N ALA A 204 9.35 4.92 5.34
CA ALA A 204 9.62 3.89 6.32
C ALA A 204 8.51 2.83 6.32
N ILE A 205 8.88 1.57 6.63
CA ILE A 205 7.95 0.50 6.97
C ILE A 205 8.11 0.20 8.46
N GLU A 206 7.01 0.16 9.18
CA GLU A 206 6.93 -0.27 10.57
C GLU A 206 6.20 -1.61 10.66
N LEU A 207 6.80 -2.58 11.33
CA LEU A 207 6.18 -3.84 11.70
C LEU A 207 5.87 -3.76 13.20
N VAL A 208 4.59 -3.67 13.57
CA VAL A 208 4.17 -3.36 14.94
C VAL A 208 3.26 -4.46 15.48
N ALA A 209 3.60 -4.97 16.67
CA ALA A 209 2.76 -5.91 17.41
C ALA A 209 2.11 -5.22 18.61
N PRO A 210 0.92 -5.68 19.06
CA PRO A 210 0.32 -5.23 20.29
C PRO A 210 1.18 -5.64 21.49
N LYS A 211 1.22 -4.81 22.54
CA LYS A 211 1.89 -5.11 23.80
C LYS A 211 0.97 -5.82 24.78
N SER A 212 -0.33 -5.57 24.67
CA SER A 212 -1.36 -6.17 25.52
C SER A 212 -2.28 -7.10 24.71
N GLY A 213 -3.18 -7.80 25.39
CA GLY A 213 -4.19 -8.65 24.78
C GLY A 213 -5.41 -7.89 24.22
N GLU A 214 -5.42 -6.58 24.27
CA GLU A 214 -6.51 -5.70 23.84
C GLU A 214 -5.97 -4.47 23.10
N GLY A 215 -6.86 -3.68 22.51
CA GLY A 215 -6.50 -2.45 21.83
C GLY A 215 -6.55 -2.53 20.29
N PRO A 216 -6.23 -1.40 19.62
CA PRO A 216 -6.52 -1.24 18.20
C PRO A 216 -5.78 -2.22 17.28
N LEU A 217 -4.57 -2.65 17.63
CA LEU A 217 -3.82 -3.63 16.85
C LEU A 217 -4.36 -5.05 17.04
N VAL A 218 -4.82 -5.39 18.27
CA VAL A 218 -5.44 -6.71 18.54
C VAL A 218 -6.74 -6.84 17.76
N ASP A 219 -7.59 -5.82 17.79
CA ASP A 219 -8.85 -5.81 17.07
C ASP A 219 -8.64 -5.86 15.55
N TRP A 220 -7.62 -5.15 15.04
CA TRP A 220 -7.24 -5.20 13.63
C TRP A 220 -6.82 -6.61 13.21
N ILE A 221 -5.89 -7.22 13.96
CA ILE A 221 -5.38 -8.56 13.63
C ILE A 221 -6.50 -9.61 13.71
N ARG A 222 -7.41 -9.48 14.68
CA ARG A 222 -8.58 -10.36 14.82
C ARG A 222 -9.53 -10.24 13.62
N LEU A 223 -9.80 -9.02 13.16
CA LEU A 223 -10.75 -8.77 12.08
C LEU A 223 -10.14 -9.04 10.70
N ARG A 224 -8.90 -8.59 10.47
CA ARG A 224 -8.28 -8.53 9.13
C ARG A 224 -7.07 -9.45 8.96
N GLY A 225 -6.59 -10.06 10.03
CA GLY A 225 -5.29 -10.75 10.02
C GLY A 225 -4.12 -9.77 10.10
N GLN A 226 -2.92 -10.30 10.02
CA GLN A 226 -1.69 -9.52 9.94
C GLN A 226 -1.62 -8.83 8.56
N SER A 227 -1.70 -7.51 8.54
CA SER A 227 -1.86 -6.73 7.30
C SER A 227 -1.52 -5.25 7.51
N PRO A 228 -1.46 -4.43 6.45
CA PRO A 228 -1.30 -2.99 6.57
C PRO A 228 -2.37 -2.39 7.47
N TYR A 229 -1.93 -1.66 8.50
CA TYR A 229 -2.80 -1.06 9.52
C TYR A 229 -3.13 0.39 9.19
N GLY A 230 -2.13 1.16 8.77
CA GLY A 230 -2.31 2.57 8.49
C GLY A 230 -1.09 3.22 7.84
N VAL A 231 -1.30 4.44 7.37
CA VAL A 231 -0.27 5.22 6.66
C VAL A 231 -0.17 6.61 7.28
N VAL A 232 1.06 7.04 7.55
CA VAL A 232 1.38 8.43 7.86
C VAL A 232 1.83 9.11 6.57
N LEU A 233 1.11 10.13 6.15
CA LEU A 233 1.45 10.97 5.01
C LEU A 233 2.29 12.17 5.44
N ALA A 234 3.16 12.65 4.55
CA ALA A 234 3.84 13.92 4.72
C ALA A 234 2.90 15.05 4.31
N GLY A 235 2.90 16.14 5.07
CA GLY A 235 2.11 17.32 4.74
C GLY A 235 2.68 18.59 5.35
N GLY A 236 2.30 19.73 4.79
CA GLY A 236 2.67 21.05 5.30
C GLY A 236 1.92 21.42 6.59
N PRO A 237 2.31 22.55 7.24
CA PRO A 237 1.61 23.06 8.40
C PRO A 237 0.11 23.30 8.09
N GLY A 238 -0.77 22.74 8.95
CA GLY A 238 -2.23 22.87 8.77
C GLY A 238 -2.87 21.82 7.87
N ALA A 239 -2.11 20.91 7.27
CA ALA A 239 -2.65 19.78 6.53
C ALA A 239 -3.52 18.91 7.45
N ARG A 240 -4.74 18.56 7.00
CA ARG A 240 -5.72 17.80 7.76
C ARG A 240 -6.46 16.82 6.86
N LEU A 241 -6.86 15.70 7.44
CA LEU A 241 -7.72 14.70 6.79
C LEU A 241 -8.96 14.51 7.65
N ASP A 242 -10.12 14.41 6.99
CA ASP A 242 -11.35 13.99 7.62
C ASP A 242 -11.47 12.45 7.50
N PRO A 243 -11.41 11.69 8.62
CA PRO A 243 -11.48 10.22 8.56
C PRO A 243 -12.76 9.69 7.93
N ALA A 244 -13.86 10.45 7.99
CA ALA A 244 -15.15 10.06 7.40
C ALA A 244 -15.08 9.98 5.86
N LEU A 245 -14.15 10.68 5.23
CA LEU A 245 -13.95 10.72 3.77
C LEU A 245 -12.88 9.74 3.26
N LEU A 246 -12.30 8.89 4.14
CA LEU A 246 -11.18 8.03 3.78
C LEU A 246 -11.58 6.58 3.45
N GLN A 247 -12.86 6.29 3.29
CA GLN A 247 -13.37 4.97 2.87
C GLN A 247 -12.81 3.82 3.76
N GLY A 248 -12.77 4.03 5.09
CA GLY A 248 -12.25 3.05 6.04
C GLY A 248 -10.72 2.94 6.11
N ALA A 249 -9.98 3.69 5.32
CA ALA A 249 -8.52 3.72 5.40
C ALA A 249 -8.03 4.56 6.59
N ARG A 250 -7.02 4.06 7.30
CA ARG A 250 -6.37 4.75 8.42
C ARG A 250 -5.22 5.59 7.91
N LEU A 251 -5.51 6.83 7.49
CA LEU A 251 -4.51 7.80 7.05
C LEU A 251 -4.39 8.93 8.06
N SER A 252 -3.16 9.34 8.35
CA SER A 252 -2.84 10.49 9.18
C SER A 252 -1.76 11.34 8.54
N ILE A 253 -1.55 12.55 9.04
CA ILE A 253 -0.48 13.44 8.59
C ILE A 253 0.51 13.62 9.75
N GLY A 254 1.80 13.53 9.42
CA GLY A 254 2.86 13.65 10.41
C GLY A 254 4.11 14.38 9.88
#